data_1bb95af13138fb004d849a863d2eeafe
#
_entry.id   1bb95af13138fb004d849a863d2eeafe
#
_cell.length_a   1.000
_cell.length_b   1.000
_cell.length_c   1.000
_cell.angle_alpha   90.00
_cell.angle_beta   90.00
_cell.angle_gamma   90.00
#
_symmetry.space_group_name_H-M   'P 1'
#
loop_
_entity.id
_entity.type
_entity.pdbx_description
1 polymer ?
#
loop_
_entity_poly.entity_id
_entity_poly.type
_entity_poly.pdbx_seq_one_letter_code
_entity_poly.pdbx_strand_id
1 'polypeptide(L)'
;MNLVWSAKFTRTVKRVVGRDKKLLSEIERTLIQLAADSKHASLRTHKLKGELAGTWSCSVNYDLRILFDFVKDPKTGEIEILLLAV
;
A
#
# COMPACT_ATOMS: atom_id res chain seq x y z
N MET A 1 4.62 -5.03 10.32
CA MET A 1 5.67 -4.79 9.30
C MET A 1 5.89 -3.31 9.09
N ASN A 2 7.11 -2.91 8.83
CA ASN A 2 7.41 -1.53 8.47
C ASN A 2 6.93 -1.22 7.06
N LEU A 3 6.42 -0.01 6.88
CA LEU A 3 6.06 0.51 5.58
C LEU A 3 7.18 1.41 5.08
N VAL A 4 7.59 1.21 3.83
CA VAL A 4 8.59 2.05 3.16
C VAL A 4 7.88 2.82 2.05
N TRP A 5 7.86 4.13 2.14
CA TRP A 5 7.24 5.00 1.15
C TRP A 5 8.22 5.27 0.01
N SER A 6 7.86 4.86 -1.20
CA SER A 6 8.63 5.27 -2.38
C SER A 6 8.30 6.73 -2.72
N ALA A 7 9.20 7.38 -3.44
CA ALA A 7 8.94 8.74 -3.93
C ALA A 7 7.69 8.78 -4.83
N LYS A 8 7.50 7.75 -5.65
CA LYS A 8 6.32 7.64 -6.50
C LYS A 8 5.04 7.51 -5.68
N PHE A 9 5.07 6.72 -4.60
CA PHE A 9 3.90 6.56 -3.73
C PHE A 9 3.50 7.90 -3.12
N THR A 10 4.48 8.64 -2.59
CA THR A 10 4.23 9.97 -2.03
C THR A 10 3.58 10.90 -3.05
N ARG A 11 4.08 10.92 -4.28
CA ARG A 11 3.50 11.74 -5.36
C ARG A 11 2.08 11.32 -5.71
N THR A 12 1.83 10.00 -5.81
CA THR A 12 0.51 9.52 -6.18
C THR A 12 -0.52 9.78 -5.08
N VAL A 13 -0.13 9.66 -3.81
CA VAL A 13 -1.00 10.02 -2.69
C VAL A 13 -1.40 11.50 -2.76
N LYS A 14 -0.43 12.39 -2.92
CA LYS A 14 -0.70 13.83 -3.02
C LYS A 14 -1.64 14.16 -4.17
N ARG A 15 -1.43 13.54 -5.33
CA ARG A 15 -2.26 13.77 -6.51
C ARG A 15 -3.69 13.28 -6.31
N VAL A 16 -3.84 12.07 -5.77
CA VAL A 16 -5.15 11.44 -5.59
C VAL A 16 -5.95 12.14 -4.50
N VAL A 17 -5.29 12.45 -3.37
CA VAL A 17 -5.95 13.08 -2.23
C VAL A 17 -6.35 14.53 -2.54
N GLY A 18 -5.46 15.29 -3.19
CA GLY A 18 -5.71 16.71 -3.39
C GLY A 18 -6.04 17.40 -2.07
N ARG A 19 -7.28 17.90 -1.94
CA ARG A 19 -7.78 18.55 -0.72
C ARG A 19 -8.80 17.70 0.03
N ASP A 20 -8.98 16.46 -0.38
CA ASP A 20 -9.99 15.57 0.21
C ASP A 20 -9.44 14.93 1.49
N LYS A 21 -9.78 15.54 2.62
CA LYS A 21 -9.34 15.08 3.95
C LYS A 21 -9.93 13.71 4.31
N LYS A 22 -11.13 13.42 3.84
CA LYS A 22 -11.76 12.13 4.09
C LYS A 22 -10.99 11.01 3.40
N LEU A 23 -10.61 11.24 2.16
CA LEU A 23 -9.82 10.26 1.39
C LEU A 23 -8.45 10.04 2.03
N LEU A 24 -7.81 11.11 2.49
CA LEU A 24 -6.54 10.99 3.20
C LEU A 24 -6.70 10.11 4.45
N SER A 25 -7.76 10.32 5.24
CA SER A 25 -8.03 9.50 6.42
C SER A 25 -8.26 8.04 6.06
N GLU A 26 -8.94 7.76 4.96
CA GLU A 26 -9.16 6.39 4.50
C GLU A 26 -7.83 5.72 4.12
N ILE A 27 -6.95 6.43 3.42
CA ILE A 27 -5.62 5.93 3.06
C ILE A 27 -4.81 5.65 4.33
N GLU A 28 -4.78 6.58 5.26
CA GLU A 28 -4.04 6.43 6.51
C GLU A 28 -4.51 5.21 7.31
N ARG A 29 -5.82 5.02 7.45
CA ARG A 29 -6.37 3.84 8.13
C ARG A 29 -5.97 2.54 7.43
N THR A 30 -6.00 2.54 6.11
CA THR A 30 -5.60 1.38 5.32
C THR A 30 -4.13 1.05 5.55
N LEU A 31 -3.26 2.07 5.58
CA LEU A 31 -1.84 1.88 5.83
C LEU A 31 -1.58 1.32 7.23
N ILE A 32 -2.28 1.82 8.23
CA ILE A 32 -2.16 1.31 9.61
C ILE A 32 -2.56 -0.17 9.65
N GLN A 33 -3.68 -0.52 9.03
CA GLN A 33 -4.14 -1.90 8.98
C GLN A 33 -3.17 -2.80 8.21
N LEU A 34 -2.65 -2.31 7.09
CA LEU A 34 -1.69 -3.05 6.26
C LEU A 34 -0.41 -3.36 7.05
N ALA A 35 0.09 -2.41 7.81
CA ALA A 35 1.28 -2.59 8.65
C ALA A 35 1.02 -3.58 9.79
N ALA A 36 -0.18 -3.56 10.38
CA ALA A 36 -0.53 -4.42 11.49
C ALA A 36 -0.82 -5.85 11.04
N ASP A 37 -1.55 -6.02 9.94
CA ASP A 37 -1.96 -7.32 9.43
C ASP A 37 -2.23 -7.22 7.93
N SER A 38 -1.22 -7.48 7.12
CA SER A 38 -1.29 -7.35 5.66
C SER A 38 -2.30 -8.29 5.01
N LYS A 39 -2.74 -9.32 5.71
CA LYS A 39 -3.71 -10.29 5.20
C LYS A 39 -5.11 -10.11 5.80
N HIS A 40 -5.34 -9.01 6.52
CA HIS A 40 -6.64 -8.73 7.09
C HIS A 40 -7.72 -8.73 6.00
N ALA A 41 -8.85 -9.37 6.28
CA ALA A 41 -9.90 -9.58 5.27
C ALA A 41 -10.41 -8.28 4.64
N SER A 42 -10.50 -7.19 5.42
CA SER A 42 -10.97 -5.90 4.93
C SER A 42 -10.10 -5.30 3.84
N LEU A 43 -8.82 -5.68 3.77
CA LEU A 43 -7.87 -5.16 2.79
C LEU A 43 -8.00 -5.80 1.42
N ARG A 44 -8.58 -7.00 1.35
CA ARG A 44 -8.65 -7.78 0.12
C ARG A 44 -7.30 -7.90 -0.58
N THR A 45 -6.25 -8.13 0.21
CA THR A 45 -4.89 -8.25 -0.28
C THR A 45 -4.74 -9.42 -1.23
N HIS A 46 -4.23 -9.16 -2.42
CA HIS A 46 -4.01 -10.20 -3.41
C HIS A 46 -2.86 -9.83 -4.34
N LYS A 47 -2.23 -10.86 -4.89
CA LYS A 47 -1.14 -10.70 -5.84
C LYS A 47 -1.72 -10.50 -7.23
N LEU A 48 -1.19 -9.52 -7.96
CA LEU A 48 -1.67 -9.19 -9.30
C LEU A 48 -1.11 -10.16 -10.34
N LYS A 49 -1.84 -10.27 -11.46
CA LYS A 49 -1.46 -11.08 -12.62
C LYS A 49 -1.25 -10.16 -13.82
N GLY A 50 -0.69 -10.69 -14.90
CA GLY A 50 -0.45 -9.95 -16.13
C GLY A 50 0.79 -9.07 -16.04
N GLU A 51 0.72 -7.86 -16.58
CA GLU A 51 1.87 -6.95 -16.64
C GLU A 51 2.41 -6.55 -15.28
N LEU A 52 1.54 -6.51 -14.27
CA LEU A 52 1.91 -6.19 -12.89
C LEU A 52 2.14 -7.44 -12.04
N ALA A 53 2.39 -8.58 -12.68
CA ALA A 53 2.63 -9.84 -11.97
C ALA A 53 3.76 -9.68 -10.95
N GLY A 54 3.52 -10.17 -9.72
CA GLY A 54 4.48 -10.03 -8.63
C GLY A 54 4.21 -8.84 -7.72
N THR A 55 3.43 -7.87 -8.18
CA THR A 55 2.98 -6.75 -7.35
C THR A 55 1.71 -7.12 -6.60
N TRP A 56 1.57 -6.62 -5.39
CA TRP A 56 0.40 -6.84 -4.54
C TRP A 56 -0.50 -5.63 -4.53
N SER A 57 -1.77 -5.86 -4.25
CA SER A 57 -2.79 -4.82 -4.17
C SER A 57 -3.63 -4.99 -2.92
N CYS A 58 -3.99 -3.89 -2.28
CA CYS A 58 -5.00 -3.90 -1.24
C CYS A 58 -5.99 -2.75 -1.46
N SER A 59 -7.20 -2.90 -0.93
CA SER A 59 -8.27 -1.92 -1.13
C SER A 59 -8.27 -0.85 -0.06
N VAL A 60 -8.36 0.41 -0.48
CA VAL A 60 -8.64 1.54 0.41
C VAL A 60 -10.15 1.72 0.53
N ASN A 61 -10.81 1.78 -0.63
CA ASN A 61 -12.25 1.84 -0.74
C ASN A 61 -12.66 1.16 -2.05
N TYR A 62 -13.89 1.32 -2.48
CA TYR A 62 -14.40 0.68 -3.68
C TYR A 62 -13.59 1.01 -4.94
N ASP A 63 -13.13 2.25 -5.06
CA ASP A 63 -12.47 2.75 -6.27
C ASP A 63 -10.95 2.81 -6.16
N LEU A 64 -10.40 2.84 -4.95
CA LEU A 64 -9.00 3.14 -4.72
C LEU A 64 -8.26 1.96 -4.14
N ARG A 65 -7.08 1.66 -4.71
CA ARG A 65 -6.22 0.57 -4.26
C ARG A 65 -4.80 1.07 -4.03
N ILE A 66 -4.11 0.40 -3.10
CA ILE A 66 -2.68 0.63 -2.88
C ILE A 66 -1.92 -0.53 -3.51
N LEU A 67 -0.93 -0.20 -4.34
CA LEU A 67 0.00 -1.18 -4.91
C LEU A 67 1.26 -1.20 -4.07
N PHE A 68 1.72 -2.39 -3.73
CA PHE A 68 2.89 -2.56 -2.88
C PHE A 68 3.61 -3.88 -3.18
N ASP A 69 4.80 -4.02 -2.60
CA ASP A 69 5.59 -5.23 -2.69
C ASP A 69 6.11 -5.60 -1.31
N PHE A 70 6.34 -6.88 -1.10
CA PHE A 70 7.08 -7.35 0.07
C PHE A 70 8.55 -7.39 -0.29
N VAL A 71 9.38 -6.68 0.46
CA VAL A 71 10.82 -6.61 0.21
C VAL A 71 11.57 -6.97 1.48
N LYS A 72 12.79 -7.48 1.31
CA LYS A 72 13.63 -7.85 2.43
C LYS A 72 14.64 -6.75 2.69
N ASP A 73 14.70 -6.28 3.94
CA ASP A 73 15.74 -5.33 4.36
C ASP A 73 17.09 -6.07 4.32
N PRO A 74 18.06 -5.61 3.53
CA PRO A 74 19.35 -6.29 3.44
C PRO A 74 20.17 -6.26 4.71
N LYS A 75 19.90 -5.33 5.62
CA LYS A 75 20.63 -5.21 6.88
C LYS A 75 20.08 -6.12 7.97
N THR A 76 18.76 -6.18 8.11
CA THR A 76 18.12 -6.92 9.20
C THR A 76 17.56 -8.27 8.75
N GLY A 77 17.34 -8.47 7.46
CA GLY A 77 16.66 -9.64 6.93
C GLY A 77 15.16 -9.64 7.15
N GLU A 78 14.61 -8.58 7.75
CA GLU A 78 13.17 -8.46 7.98
C GLU A 78 12.43 -8.14 6.70
N ILE A 79 11.20 -8.64 6.60
CA ILE A 79 10.32 -8.33 5.47
C ILE A 79 9.63 -7.00 5.76
N GLU A 80 9.66 -6.12 4.77
CA GLU A 80 9.01 -4.82 4.82
C GLU A 80 8.04 -4.67 3.64
N ILE A 81 7.15 -3.71 3.74
CA ILE A 81 6.20 -3.40 2.67
C ILE A 81 6.66 -2.14 1.96
N LEU A 82 7.00 -2.28 0.68
CA LEU A 82 7.38 -1.16 -0.17
C LEU A 82 6.13 -0.64 -0.88
N LEU A 83 5.72 0.56 -0.53
CA LEU A 83 4.54 1.20 -1.13
C LEU A 83 4.92 1.79 -2.48
N LEU A 84 4.22 1.38 -3.53
CA LEU A 84 4.58 1.72 -4.91
C LEU A 84 3.71 2.82 -5.50
N ALA A 85 2.40 2.73 -5.32
CA ALA A 85 1.46 3.69 -5.90
C ALA A 85 0.07 3.52 -5.29
N VAL A 86 -0.76 4.54 -5.46
CA VAL A 86 -2.17 4.49 -5.11
C VAL A 86 -3.04 4.91 -6.29
#